data_58fc02cc19a370323d6acc0ef7bf6990
#
_entry.id   58fc02cc19a370323d6acc0ef7bf6990
#
_cell.length_a   1.000
_cell.length_b   1.000
_cell.length_c   1.000
_cell.angle_alpha   90.00
_cell.angle_beta   90.00
_cell.angle_gamma   90.00
#
_symmetry.space_group_name_H-M   'P 1'
#
loop_
_entity.id
_entity.type
_entity.pdbx_description
1 polymer ?
#
loop_
_entity_poly.entity_id
_entity_poly.type
_entity_poly.pdbx_seq_one_letter_code
_entity_poly.pdbx_strand_id
1 'polypeptide(L)'
;MRMVDLIEKKKDNVVLTDEEIHELIQGYTKGDIPDYQMSAFLMAVVFNGLTDHETAQLTLEMMHSGDVIDLSGIHGIKVDKHSTGGVGDKTSLVLGPMVAACGVPVAKMSGRGLGHTGGTLDKMESIPGLNIYVNEEDFIKQVNDIHLAIIGQTASLDPADKKMYALRDVTGTVQSIPLIASSIMSKKLAAGSDAILLDVKYGDGAFMKNLEDAKKLARTMITIGQHLHKDTRATISNMSQPLGYAIGNSLEVKEAIATLNGNGPEDLLELCLTAGSTMLMMAQKAETVTEARKMLEDAISSKKALHVLEAMVKAQGGDSDYILYPEKFTVAEHIFDVYAPETGYIEDLEALTLGLVSMRLGGGRETVTDEIDHSVGLILHKKIGDYVEQGEPLVTVHDNGKWTQERKEELLSAFHFSKEKVEKPILIDEIME
;
A
#
# COMPACT_ATOMS: atom_id res chain seq x y z
N MET A 1 22.79 -8.55 -29.04
CA MET A 1 23.36 -9.41 -27.94
C MET A 1 22.53 -10.67 -27.79
N ARG A 2 23.09 -11.81 -27.36
CA ARG A 2 22.26 -13.01 -27.10
C ARG A 2 21.85 -13.02 -25.62
N MET A 3 20.59 -13.31 -25.35
CA MET A 3 20.07 -13.38 -23.96
C MET A 3 20.84 -14.40 -23.09
N VAL A 4 21.31 -15.50 -23.68
CA VAL A 4 22.12 -16.53 -22.97
C VAL A 4 23.41 -15.92 -22.40
N ASP A 5 24.06 -14.99 -23.11
CA ASP A 5 25.29 -14.35 -22.62
C ASP A 5 25.04 -13.50 -21.39
N LEU A 6 23.85 -12.83 -21.27
CA LEU A 6 23.46 -12.08 -20.10
C LEU A 6 23.13 -12.99 -18.91
N ILE A 7 22.42 -14.11 -19.16
CA ILE A 7 22.12 -15.10 -18.14
C ILE A 7 23.42 -15.66 -17.57
N GLU A 8 24.40 -16.01 -18.41
CA GLU A 8 25.68 -16.53 -17.94
C GLU A 8 26.49 -15.50 -17.17
N LYS A 9 26.56 -14.25 -17.64
CA LYS A 9 27.17 -13.16 -16.87
C LYS A 9 26.57 -13.04 -15.48
N LYS A 10 25.23 -12.98 -15.36
CA LYS A 10 24.57 -12.80 -14.07
C LYS A 10 24.69 -14.03 -13.19
N LYS A 11 24.63 -15.23 -13.77
CA LYS A 11 24.90 -16.51 -13.08
C LYS A 11 26.31 -16.54 -12.46
N ASP A 12 27.29 -15.98 -13.15
CA ASP A 12 28.68 -15.90 -12.70
C ASP A 12 29.01 -14.64 -11.89
N ASN A 13 27.96 -13.92 -11.47
CA ASN A 13 28.02 -12.67 -10.66
C ASN A 13 28.81 -11.54 -11.33
N VAL A 14 28.77 -11.48 -12.65
CA VAL A 14 29.37 -10.38 -13.43
C VAL A 14 28.37 -9.24 -13.54
N VAL A 15 28.86 -8.01 -13.31
CA VAL A 15 28.05 -6.78 -13.42
C VAL A 15 27.68 -6.54 -14.88
N LEU A 16 26.42 -6.18 -15.12
CA LEU A 16 25.89 -5.82 -16.43
C LEU A 16 26.17 -4.35 -16.75
N THR A 17 26.34 -4.02 -18.00
CA THR A 17 26.41 -2.62 -18.46
C THR A 17 25.01 -2.05 -18.65
N ASP A 18 24.92 -0.72 -18.76
CA ASP A 18 23.67 -0.01 -18.99
C ASP A 18 23.02 -0.44 -20.32
N GLU A 19 23.80 -0.61 -21.36
CA GLU A 19 23.33 -1.10 -22.67
C GLU A 19 22.76 -2.52 -22.56
N GLU A 20 23.40 -3.39 -21.79
CA GLU A 20 22.92 -4.75 -21.57
C GLU A 20 21.59 -4.79 -20.85
N ILE A 21 21.40 -3.93 -19.84
CA ILE A 21 20.12 -3.79 -19.11
C ILE A 21 19.04 -3.18 -20.02
N HIS A 22 19.41 -2.18 -20.83
CA HIS A 22 18.51 -1.59 -21.82
C HIS A 22 18.00 -2.64 -22.81
N GLU A 23 18.92 -3.39 -23.49
CA GLU A 23 18.53 -4.42 -24.45
C GLU A 23 17.70 -5.54 -23.81
N LEU A 24 17.99 -5.92 -22.55
CA LEU A 24 17.21 -6.89 -21.78
C LEU A 24 15.75 -6.44 -21.62
N ILE A 25 15.54 -5.24 -21.12
CA ILE A 25 14.18 -4.74 -20.83
C ILE A 25 13.40 -4.45 -22.10
N GLN A 26 14.04 -3.81 -23.09
CA GLN A 26 13.42 -3.54 -24.39
C GLN A 26 13.07 -4.83 -25.15
N GLY A 27 13.98 -5.79 -25.19
CA GLY A 27 13.76 -7.08 -25.85
C GLY A 27 12.66 -7.90 -25.16
N TYR A 28 12.63 -7.91 -23.83
CA TYR A 28 11.57 -8.61 -23.09
C TYR A 28 10.20 -7.94 -23.25
N THR A 29 10.14 -6.63 -23.18
CA THR A 29 8.89 -5.88 -23.33
C THR A 29 8.28 -6.07 -24.72
N LYS A 30 9.11 -6.04 -25.77
CA LYS A 30 8.70 -6.27 -27.17
C LYS A 30 8.35 -7.74 -27.47
N GLY A 31 8.76 -8.68 -26.63
CA GLY A 31 8.53 -10.12 -26.85
C GLY A 31 9.64 -10.84 -27.62
N ASP A 32 10.77 -10.17 -27.89
CA ASP A 32 11.94 -10.76 -28.55
C ASP A 32 12.67 -11.75 -27.60
N ILE A 33 12.58 -11.53 -26.28
CA ILE A 33 13.11 -12.42 -25.25
C ILE A 33 11.96 -13.25 -24.70
N PRO A 34 12.00 -14.59 -24.81
CA PRO A 34 10.94 -15.47 -24.30
C PRO A 34 11.01 -15.64 -22.78
N ASP A 35 9.86 -15.96 -22.16
CA ASP A 35 9.68 -16.07 -20.72
C ASP A 35 10.67 -17.06 -20.06
N TYR A 36 11.02 -18.18 -20.71
CA TYR A 36 11.96 -19.14 -20.14
C TYR A 36 13.38 -18.57 -19.99
N GLN A 37 13.81 -17.68 -20.90
CA GLN A 37 15.09 -17.00 -20.78
C GLN A 37 15.05 -15.91 -19.72
N MET A 38 13.97 -15.13 -19.67
CA MET A 38 13.77 -14.15 -18.62
C MET A 38 13.68 -14.81 -17.24
N SER A 39 13.00 -15.95 -17.10
CA SER A 39 12.95 -16.71 -15.84
C SER A 39 14.34 -17.14 -15.37
N ALA A 40 15.19 -17.62 -16.29
CA ALA A 40 16.56 -17.99 -15.95
C ALA A 40 17.39 -16.79 -15.47
N PHE A 41 17.25 -15.64 -16.12
CA PHE A 41 17.89 -14.39 -15.70
C PHE A 41 17.40 -13.93 -14.33
N LEU A 42 16.10 -13.90 -14.10
CA LEU A 42 15.50 -13.50 -12.82
C LEU A 42 15.97 -14.42 -11.69
N MET A 43 16.09 -15.73 -11.94
CA MET A 43 16.61 -16.66 -10.94
C MET A 43 18.10 -16.43 -10.66
N ALA A 44 18.90 -16.07 -11.67
CA ALA A 44 20.29 -15.67 -11.46
C ALA A 44 20.39 -14.40 -10.58
N VAL A 45 19.48 -13.45 -10.77
CA VAL A 45 19.37 -12.26 -9.90
C VAL A 45 18.95 -12.62 -8.47
N VAL A 46 18.05 -13.59 -8.28
CA VAL A 46 17.65 -14.06 -6.93
C VAL A 46 18.87 -14.56 -6.15
N PHE A 47 19.76 -15.30 -6.80
CA PHE A 47 20.95 -15.88 -6.14
C PHE A 47 22.10 -14.89 -5.97
N ASN A 48 22.36 -14.03 -6.97
CA ASN A 48 23.56 -13.20 -7.03
C ASN A 48 23.28 -11.71 -6.77
N GLY A 49 22.00 -11.29 -6.76
CA GLY A 49 21.61 -9.89 -6.60
C GLY A 49 21.94 -9.03 -7.83
N LEU A 50 21.74 -7.74 -7.64
CA LEU A 50 22.17 -6.65 -8.52
C LEU A 50 22.94 -5.63 -7.68
N THR A 51 23.90 -4.96 -8.25
CA THR A 51 24.51 -3.77 -7.63
C THR A 51 23.51 -2.63 -7.58
N ASP A 52 23.79 -1.61 -6.77
CA ASP A 52 22.92 -0.42 -6.67
C ASP A 52 22.76 0.26 -8.04
N HIS A 53 23.84 0.35 -8.81
CA HIS A 53 23.82 0.91 -10.16
C HIS A 53 22.96 0.07 -11.13
N GLU A 54 23.15 -1.26 -11.16
CA GLU A 54 22.32 -2.16 -11.98
C GLU A 54 20.83 -2.05 -11.59
N THR A 55 20.54 -1.95 -10.28
CA THR A 55 19.17 -1.83 -9.78
C THR A 55 18.53 -0.51 -10.21
N ALA A 56 19.27 0.59 -10.12
CA ALA A 56 18.82 1.91 -10.58
C ALA A 56 18.60 1.94 -12.10
N GLN A 57 19.53 1.37 -12.88
CA GLN A 57 19.42 1.30 -14.34
C GLN A 57 18.25 0.40 -14.77
N LEU A 58 18.07 -0.77 -14.11
CA LEU A 58 16.92 -1.64 -14.36
C LEU A 58 15.60 -0.89 -14.11
N THR A 59 15.52 -0.14 -13.01
CA THR A 59 14.36 0.68 -12.66
C THR A 59 14.08 1.74 -13.71
N LEU A 60 15.12 2.42 -14.19
CA LEU A 60 15.02 3.46 -15.23
C LEU A 60 14.50 2.88 -16.56
N GLU A 61 15.02 1.73 -16.98
CA GLU A 61 14.60 1.07 -18.22
C GLU A 61 13.16 0.54 -18.13
N MET A 62 12.76 0.03 -16.97
CA MET A 62 11.38 -0.38 -16.72
C MET A 62 10.45 0.83 -16.76
N MET A 63 10.79 1.93 -16.10
CA MET A 63 10.02 3.19 -16.12
C MET A 63 9.81 3.68 -17.56
N HIS A 64 10.84 3.62 -18.41
CA HIS A 64 10.80 4.07 -19.81
C HIS A 64 10.27 3.02 -20.80
N SER A 65 9.86 1.85 -20.30
CA SER A 65 9.27 0.82 -21.18
C SER A 65 7.87 1.17 -21.68
N GLY A 66 7.22 2.16 -21.06
CA GLY A 66 5.89 2.66 -21.42
C GLY A 66 5.78 4.17 -21.24
N ASP A 67 4.56 4.63 -20.98
CA ASP A 67 4.27 6.03 -20.76
C ASP A 67 4.83 6.51 -19.41
N VAL A 68 5.36 7.73 -19.39
CA VAL A 68 5.71 8.47 -18.19
C VAL A 68 4.78 9.68 -18.11
N ILE A 69 4.05 9.80 -17.01
CA ILE A 69 3.06 10.87 -16.83
C ILE A 69 3.77 12.20 -16.61
N ASP A 70 3.39 13.21 -17.38
CA ASP A 70 3.91 14.57 -17.22
C ASP A 70 3.02 15.36 -16.25
N LEU A 71 3.46 15.49 -15.00
CA LEU A 71 2.79 16.29 -13.98
C LEU A 71 3.28 17.73 -13.91
N SER A 72 4.01 18.25 -14.91
CA SER A 72 4.51 19.64 -14.95
C SER A 72 3.38 20.67 -14.93
N GLY A 73 2.19 20.31 -15.39
CA GLY A 73 0.98 21.13 -15.30
C GLY A 73 0.40 21.27 -13.89
N ILE A 74 0.90 20.53 -12.89
CA ILE A 74 0.48 20.64 -11.50
C ILE A 74 1.42 21.59 -10.75
N HIS A 75 0.83 22.60 -10.07
CA HIS A 75 1.58 23.59 -9.31
C HIS A 75 2.10 23.05 -7.98
N GLY A 76 3.37 23.32 -7.66
CA GLY A 76 4.01 22.91 -6.41
C GLY A 76 4.72 21.56 -6.52
N ILE A 77 5.34 21.13 -5.41
CA ILE A 77 6.05 19.87 -5.30
C ILE A 77 5.04 18.75 -5.06
N LYS A 78 4.95 17.81 -6.00
CA LYS A 78 4.07 16.62 -5.92
C LYS A 78 4.76 15.55 -5.12
N VAL A 79 4.19 15.20 -3.96
CA VAL A 79 4.72 14.12 -3.11
C VAL A 79 3.75 12.94 -3.16
N ASP A 80 4.20 11.80 -3.67
CA ASP A 80 3.42 10.55 -3.60
C ASP A 80 3.86 9.70 -2.39
N LYS A 81 2.93 8.95 -1.83
CA LYS A 81 3.19 7.94 -0.80
C LYS A 81 2.93 6.56 -1.37
N HIS A 82 3.90 5.66 -1.23
CA HIS A 82 3.73 4.25 -1.54
C HIS A 82 3.81 3.41 -0.28
N SER A 83 2.86 2.48 -0.12
CA SER A 83 2.94 1.43 0.90
C SER A 83 3.32 0.11 0.25
N THR A 84 4.17 -0.67 0.91
CA THR A 84 4.46 -2.04 0.50
C THR A 84 3.29 -3.00 0.76
N GLY A 85 2.22 -2.50 1.38
CA GLY A 85 0.99 -3.22 1.64
C GLY A 85 0.96 -3.92 2.99
N GLY A 86 -0.25 -4.19 3.45
CA GLY A 86 -0.53 -4.86 4.71
C GLY A 86 -2.03 -4.99 4.94
N VAL A 87 -2.40 -5.66 6.02
CA VAL A 87 -3.80 -5.88 6.40
C VAL A 87 -4.36 -4.63 7.09
N GLY A 88 -5.49 -4.14 6.59
CA GLY A 88 -6.11 -2.92 7.12
C GLY A 88 -5.39 -1.62 6.71
N ASP A 89 -4.51 -1.66 5.70
CA ASP A 89 -3.79 -0.47 5.23
C ASP A 89 -4.70 0.45 4.41
N LYS A 90 -5.37 1.34 5.10
CA LYS A 90 -6.21 2.43 4.57
C LYS A 90 -5.52 3.79 4.61
N THR A 91 -4.20 3.83 4.86
CA THR A 91 -3.44 5.08 5.04
C THR A 91 -3.63 6.08 3.91
N SER A 92 -3.71 5.63 2.65
CA SER A 92 -3.89 6.53 1.51
C SER A 92 -5.18 7.36 1.57
N LEU A 93 -6.26 6.79 2.14
CA LEU A 93 -7.56 7.45 2.28
C LEU A 93 -7.62 8.44 3.45
N VAL A 94 -6.66 8.38 4.36
CA VAL A 94 -6.49 9.33 5.48
C VAL A 94 -5.41 10.35 5.17
N LEU A 95 -4.22 9.87 4.81
CA LEU A 95 -3.03 10.66 4.59
C LEU A 95 -3.16 11.60 3.39
N GLY A 96 -3.69 11.10 2.25
CA GLY A 96 -3.90 11.92 1.06
C GLY A 96 -4.71 13.17 1.33
N PRO A 97 -5.92 13.06 1.88
CA PRO A 97 -6.73 14.21 2.28
C PRO A 97 -6.07 15.14 3.29
N MET A 98 -5.37 14.60 4.30
CA MET A 98 -4.66 15.41 5.31
C MET A 98 -3.58 16.29 4.68
N VAL A 99 -2.74 15.70 3.85
CA VAL A 99 -1.61 16.37 3.18
C VAL A 99 -2.13 17.39 2.17
N ALA A 100 -3.16 17.02 1.40
CA ALA A 100 -3.81 17.93 0.43
C ALA A 100 -4.49 19.13 1.12
N ALA A 101 -5.11 18.93 2.29
CA ALA A 101 -5.70 20.00 3.09
C ALA A 101 -4.67 21.03 3.57
N CYS A 102 -3.39 20.64 3.66
CA CYS A 102 -2.26 21.53 3.94
C CYS A 102 -1.69 22.20 2.67
N GLY A 103 -2.31 22.01 1.52
CA GLY A 103 -1.94 22.66 0.24
C GLY A 103 -0.75 21.97 -0.46
N VAL A 104 -0.52 20.69 -0.24
CA VAL A 104 0.44 19.87 -1.00
C VAL A 104 -0.32 19.09 -2.07
N PRO A 105 0.08 19.17 -3.34
CA PRO A 105 -0.56 18.40 -4.40
C PRO A 105 -0.22 16.90 -4.26
N VAL A 106 -1.25 16.07 -4.13
CA VAL A 106 -1.18 14.62 -4.06
C VAL A 106 -1.80 14.03 -5.34
N ALA A 107 -0.95 13.75 -6.31
CA ALA A 107 -1.30 13.13 -7.59
C ALA A 107 -0.97 11.63 -7.52
N LYS A 108 -1.91 10.82 -6.96
CA LYS A 108 -1.62 9.45 -6.62
C LYS A 108 -2.17 8.46 -7.64
N MET A 109 -1.29 7.59 -8.13
CA MET A 109 -1.68 6.37 -8.83
C MET A 109 -1.56 5.16 -7.90
N SER A 110 -2.62 4.36 -7.82
CA SER A 110 -2.73 3.22 -6.92
C SER A 110 -3.09 1.95 -7.68
N GLY A 111 -2.92 0.80 -7.02
CA GLY A 111 -3.26 -0.51 -7.54
C GLY A 111 -4.46 -1.12 -6.83
N ARG A 112 -4.91 -2.26 -7.37
CA ARG A 112 -5.87 -3.16 -6.72
C ARG A 112 -5.17 -4.03 -5.70
N GLY A 113 -5.93 -4.59 -4.77
CA GLY A 113 -5.43 -5.57 -3.82
C GLY A 113 -5.08 -6.91 -4.46
N LEU A 114 -4.11 -7.59 -3.88
CA LEU A 114 -3.71 -8.95 -4.22
C LEU A 114 -3.68 -9.79 -2.96
N GLY A 115 -4.28 -10.99 -3.04
CA GLY A 115 -4.31 -11.95 -1.94
C GLY A 115 -4.99 -11.37 -0.69
N HIS A 116 -4.32 -11.46 0.43
CA HIS A 116 -4.80 -11.05 1.76
C HIS A 116 -4.83 -9.54 2.01
N THR A 117 -4.26 -8.73 1.10
CA THR A 117 -4.23 -7.28 1.26
C THR A 117 -5.32 -6.61 0.44
N GLY A 118 -6.14 -5.75 1.06
CA GLY A 118 -7.13 -4.94 0.36
C GLY A 118 -6.47 -3.77 -0.39
N GLY A 119 -6.79 -3.59 -1.68
CA GLY A 119 -6.27 -2.49 -2.48
C GLY A 119 -6.97 -1.16 -2.21
N THR A 120 -6.24 -0.05 -2.36
CA THR A 120 -6.83 1.28 -2.23
C THR A 120 -7.99 1.49 -3.21
N LEU A 121 -7.82 1.02 -4.46
CA LEU A 121 -8.87 1.16 -5.48
C LEU A 121 -10.12 0.33 -5.14
N ASP A 122 -9.94 -0.90 -4.62
CA ASP A 122 -11.06 -1.75 -4.22
C ASP A 122 -11.87 -1.12 -3.08
N LYS A 123 -11.19 -0.44 -2.15
CA LYS A 123 -11.84 0.33 -1.09
C LYS A 123 -12.61 1.53 -1.65
N MET A 124 -12.02 2.28 -2.58
CA MET A 124 -12.66 3.41 -3.23
C MET A 124 -13.90 2.99 -4.03
N GLU A 125 -13.87 1.85 -4.70
CA GLU A 125 -15.01 1.31 -5.47
C GLU A 125 -16.21 0.92 -4.58
N SER A 126 -16.03 0.84 -3.25
CA SER A 126 -17.16 0.71 -2.32
C SER A 126 -18.04 1.97 -2.24
N ILE A 127 -17.55 3.10 -2.76
CA ILE A 127 -18.32 4.36 -2.85
C ILE A 127 -19.05 4.36 -4.19
N PRO A 128 -20.39 4.39 -4.20
CA PRO A 128 -21.17 4.31 -5.43
C PRO A 128 -20.82 5.41 -6.44
N GLY A 129 -20.65 5.02 -7.70
CA GLY A 129 -20.41 5.93 -8.82
C GLY A 129 -18.97 6.47 -8.93
N LEU A 130 -18.11 6.18 -7.96
CA LEU A 130 -16.75 6.69 -7.99
C LEU A 130 -15.95 6.06 -9.14
N ASN A 131 -15.40 6.93 -10.01
CA ASN A 131 -14.57 6.53 -11.14
C ASN A 131 -13.09 6.60 -10.76
N ILE A 132 -12.43 5.46 -10.82
CA ILE A 132 -10.97 5.36 -10.56
C ILE A 132 -10.14 5.51 -11.84
N TYR A 133 -10.75 5.60 -13.01
CA TYR A 133 -10.07 5.78 -14.30
C TYR A 133 -10.35 7.17 -14.84
N VAL A 134 -9.54 8.13 -14.46
CA VAL A 134 -9.61 9.52 -14.89
C VAL A 134 -8.52 9.76 -15.94
N ASN A 135 -8.82 10.48 -17.03
CA ASN A 135 -7.83 10.83 -18.02
C ASN A 135 -6.81 11.86 -17.46
N GLU A 136 -5.67 12.00 -18.11
CA GLU A 136 -4.56 12.82 -17.62
C GLU A 136 -4.91 14.29 -17.46
N GLU A 137 -5.67 14.88 -18.39
CA GLU A 137 -6.09 16.29 -18.34
C GLU A 137 -6.98 16.57 -17.12
N ASP A 138 -8.00 15.73 -16.90
CA ASP A 138 -8.90 15.83 -15.76
C ASP A 138 -8.17 15.54 -14.44
N PHE A 139 -7.21 14.60 -14.44
CA PHE A 139 -6.37 14.30 -13.29
C PHE A 139 -5.53 15.50 -12.86
N ILE A 140 -4.81 16.13 -13.81
CA ILE A 140 -4.02 17.35 -13.54
C ILE A 140 -4.92 18.48 -13.06
N LYS A 141 -6.06 18.69 -13.73
CA LYS A 141 -7.03 19.73 -13.34
C LYS A 141 -7.54 19.50 -11.94
N GLN A 142 -7.96 18.28 -11.59
CA GLN A 142 -8.46 17.96 -10.25
C GLN A 142 -7.42 18.23 -9.17
N VAL A 143 -6.15 17.82 -9.38
CA VAL A 143 -5.09 18.07 -8.40
C VAL A 143 -4.82 19.57 -8.23
N ASN A 144 -4.86 20.35 -9.29
CA ASN A 144 -4.75 21.81 -9.18
C ASN A 144 -5.93 22.44 -8.42
N ASP A 145 -7.14 21.92 -8.61
CA ASP A 145 -8.36 22.48 -8.00
C ASP A 145 -8.50 22.11 -6.51
N ILE A 146 -8.21 20.86 -6.14
CA ILE A 146 -8.46 20.34 -4.79
C ILE A 146 -7.26 19.69 -4.11
N HIS A 147 -6.10 19.69 -4.75
CA HIS A 147 -4.83 19.11 -4.29
C HIS A 147 -4.84 17.59 -4.10
N LEU A 148 -5.88 16.87 -4.50
CA LEU A 148 -5.97 15.43 -4.33
C LEU A 148 -6.64 14.75 -5.53
N ALA A 149 -5.98 13.74 -6.07
CA ALA A 149 -6.60 12.70 -6.90
C ALA A 149 -5.96 11.36 -6.62
N ILE A 150 -6.78 10.31 -6.52
CA ILE A 150 -6.34 8.92 -6.39
C ILE A 150 -6.99 8.14 -7.52
N ILE A 151 -6.17 7.65 -8.46
CA ILE A 151 -6.64 6.96 -9.67
C ILE A 151 -5.94 5.62 -9.86
N GLY A 152 -6.50 4.80 -10.74
CA GLY A 152 -5.88 3.55 -11.19
C GLY A 152 -4.73 3.81 -12.16
N GLN A 153 -3.78 2.89 -12.20
CA GLN A 153 -2.70 2.91 -13.17
C GLN A 153 -3.24 2.59 -14.58
N THR A 154 -2.73 3.28 -15.60
CA THR A 154 -3.05 2.96 -16.99
C THR A 154 -2.34 1.68 -17.44
N ALA A 155 -2.87 1.04 -18.48
CA ALA A 155 -2.27 -0.19 -19.01
C ALA A 155 -0.89 0.04 -19.68
N SER A 156 -0.64 1.28 -20.09
CA SER A 156 0.60 1.72 -20.76
C SER A 156 1.69 2.16 -19.78
N LEU A 157 1.37 2.32 -18.49
CA LEU A 157 2.35 2.65 -17.46
C LEU A 157 3.19 1.41 -17.14
N ASP A 158 4.52 1.49 -17.34
CA ASP A 158 5.49 0.46 -16.98
C ASP A 158 5.10 -0.98 -17.42
N PRO A 159 4.91 -1.24 -18.73
CA PRO A 159 4.53 -2.56 -19.22
C PRO A 159 5.60 -3.63 -18.97
N ALA A 160 6.87 -3.24 -18.82
CA ALA A 160 7.94 -4.16 -18.45
C ALA A 160 7.70 -4.77 -17.08
N ASP A 161 7.37 -3.95 -16.08
CA ASP A 161 7.06 -4.46 -14.73
C ASP A 161 5.85 -5.37 -14.75
N LYS A 162 4.77 -4.98 -15.43
CA LYS A 162 3.57 -5.80 -15.52
C LYS A 162 3.88 -7.21 -16.02
N LYS A 163 4.69 -7.31 -17.09
CA LYS A 163 5.08 -8.59 -17.69
C LYS A 163 6.04 -9.37 -16.80
N MET A 164 7.06 -8.69 -16.25
CA MET A 164 8.05 -9.31 -15.36
C MET A 164 7.40 -9.79 -14.05
N TYR A 165 6.53 -9.00 -13.45
CA TYR A 165 5.87 -9.37 -12.18
C TYR A 165 4.98 -10.60 -12.36
N ALA A 166 4.18 -10.66 -13.43
CA ALA A 166 3.37 -11.83 -13.75
C ALA A 166 4.23 -13.10 -13.93
N LEU A 167 5.41 -12.99 -14.52
CA LEU A 167 6.35 -14.10 -14.65
C LEU A 167 6.97 -14.47 -13.29
N ARG A 168 7.36 -13.49 -12.48
CA ARG A 168 7.96 -13.71 -11.16
C ARG A 168 7.01 -14.44 -10.21
N ASP A 169 5.72 -14.11 -10.28
CA ASP A 169 4.69 -14.69 -9.42
C ASP A 169 4.57 -16.22 -9.56
N VAL A 170 4.89 -16.76 -10.75
CA VAL A 170 4.79 -18.19 -11.06
C VAL A 170 6.15 -18.90 -11.19
N THR A 171 7.27 -18.21 -10.96
CA THR A 171 8.63 -18.79 -11.14
C THR A 171 9.47 -18.78 -9.87
N GLY A 172 8.89 -18.41 -8.70
CA GLY A 172 9.62 -18.38 -7.42
C GLY A 172 10.68 -17.27 -7.35
N THR A 173 10.54 -16.19 -8.13
CA THR A 173 11.52 -15.09 -8.20
C THR A 173 10.98 -13.77 -7.62
N VAL A 174 9.87 -13.82 -6.88
CA VAL A 174 9.29 -12.62 -6.25
C VAL A 174 10.19 -12.09 -5.12
N GLN A 175 10.73 -12.99 -4.29
CA GLN A 175 11.52 -12.61 -3.10
C GLN A 175 12.97 -12.26 -3.45
N SER A 176 13.15 -11.11 -4.10
CA SER A 176 14.46 -10.54 -4.40
C SER A 176 14.39 -9.03 -4.18
N ILE A 177 15.14 -8.50 -3.20
CA ILE A 177 15.09 -7.09 -2.83
C ILE A 177 15.32 -6.15 -4.02
N PRO A 178 16.36 -6.33 -4.87
CA PRO A 178 16.53 -5.49 -6.05
C PRO A 178 15.33 -5.52 -6.99
N LEU A 179 14.75 -6.70 -7.24
CA LEU A 179 13.60 -6.83 -8.15
C LEU A 179 12.31 -6.25 -7.54
N ILE A 180 12.13 -6.36 -6.22
CA ILE A 180 11.00 -5.72 -5.52
C ILE A 180 11.16 -4.20 -5.58
N ALA A 181 12.34 -3.69 -5.26
CA ALA A 181 12.64 -2.27 -5.27
C ALA A 181 12.43 -1.66 -6.67
N SER A 182 12.95 -2.30 -7.72
CA SER A 182 12.78 -1.86 -9.11
C SER A 182 11.30 -1.85 -9.53
N SER A 183 10.55 -2.90 -9.20
CA SER A 183 9.11 -2.99 -9.49
C SER A 183 8.29 -1.88 -8.82
N ILE A 184 8.62 -1.52 -7.59
CA ILE A 184 7.92 -0.43 -6.88
C ILE A 184 8.32 0.92 -7.47
N MET A 185 9.63 1.17 -7.56
CA MET A 185 10.16 2.48 -7.93
C MET A 185 9.89 2.84 -9.38
N SER A 186 9.96 1.90 -10.32
CA SER A 186 9.68 2.16 -11.74
C SER A 186 8.27 2.73 -11.96
N LYS A 187 7.26 2.14 -11.31
CA LYS A 187 5.87 2.64 -11.36
C LYS A 187 5.71 4.00 -10.70
N LYS A 188 6.39 4.23 -9.56
CA LYS A 188 6.30 5.50 -8.84
C LYS A 188 6.97 6.64 -9.59
N LEU A 189 8.08 6.36 -10.23
CA LEU A 189 8.78 7.30 -11.08
C LEU A 189 8.00 7.58 -12.38
N ALA A 190 7.44 6.54 -13.02
CA ALA A 190 6.59 6.68 -14.20
C ALA A 190 5.30 7.48 -13.91
N ALA A 191 4.79 7.45 -12.69
CA ALA A 191 3.66 8.29 -12.26
C ALA A 191 3.99 9.79 -12.15
N GLY A 192 5.25 10.21 -12.28
CA GLY A 192 5.66 11.60 -12.48
C GLY A 192 5.86 12.43 -11.20
N SER A 193 5.78 11.86 -10.00
CA SER A 193 5.95 12.60 -8.75
C SER A 193 7.36 13.20 -8.60
N ASP A 194 7.46 14.35 -7.93
CA ASP A 194 8.74 15.03 -7.66
C ASP A 194 9.47 14.38 -6.49
N ALA A 195 8.72 13.88 -5.51
CA ALA A 195 9.23 13.25 -4.31
C ALA A 195 8.38 12.03 -3.92
N ILE A 196 8.98 11.04 -3.27
CA ILE A 196 8.33 9.76 -2.94
C ILE A 196 8.58 9.42 -1.47
N LEU A 197 7.50 9.29 -0.69
CA LEU A 197 7.56 8.70 0.63
C LEU A 197 7.18 7.22 0.55
N LEU A 198 8.06 6.36 1.01
CA LEU A 198 7.85 4.91 1.07
C LEU A 198 7.42 4.52 2.49
N ASP A 199 6.30 3.84 2.62
CA ASP A 199 5.86 3.21 3.87
C ASP A 199 6.18 1.71 3.75
N VAL A 200 7.36 1.33 4.23
CA VAL A 200 7.87 -0.03 4.14
C VAL A 200 7.45 -0.80 5.37
N LYS A 201 6.53 -1.72 5.16
CA LYS A 201 5.92 -2.50 6.23
C LYS A 201 6.63 -3.84 6.44
N TYR A 202 6.77 -4.24 7.72
CA TYR A 202 7.28 -5.56 8.09
C TYR A 202 6.37 -6.23 9.12
N GLY A 203 6.46 -7.53 9.23
CA GLY A 203 5.69 -8.35 10.16
C GLY A 203 4.77 -9.35 9.45
N ASP A 204 3.91 -10.02 10.18
CA ASP A 204 3.08 -11.11 9.67
C ASP A 204 2.18 -10.69 8.50
N GLY A 205 1.50 -9.56 8.62
CA GLY A 205 0.61 -9.04 7.58
C GLY A 205 1.31 -8.33 6.42
N ALA A 206 2.65 -8.23 6.42
CA ALA A 206 3.41 -7.52 5.42
C ALA A 206 4.16 -8.47 4.47
N PHE A 207 4.65 -7.89 3.37
CA PHE A 207 5.49 -8.59 2.41
C PHE A 207 6.88 -8.90 3.01
N MET A 208 7.51 -7.93 3.70
CA MET A 208 8.74 -8.14 4.47
C MET A 208 8.39 -8.73 5.84
N LYS A 209 9.01 -9.88 6.17
CA LYS A 209 8.68 -10.59 7.41
C LYS A 209 9.45 -10.12 8.64
N ASN A 210 10.55 -9.44 8.43
CA ASN A 210 11.39 -8.93 9.51
C ASN A 210 11.89 -7.51 9.23
N LEU A 211 12.32 -6.83 10.29
CA LEU A 211 12.77 -5.44 10.29
C LEU A 211 14.02 -5.23 9.41
N GLU A 212 14.97 -6.16 9.40
CA GLU A 212 16.22 -6.02 8.67
C GLU A 212 16.00 -6.04 7.16
N ASP A 213 15.15 -6.94 6.65
CA ASP A 213 14.80 -6.99 5.23
C ASP A 213 14.00 -5.75 4.81
N ALA A 214 13.11 -5.25 5.68
CA ALA A 214 12.39 -4.00 5.43
C ALA A 214 13.34 -2.80 5.32
N LYS A 215 14.31 -2.68 6.23
CA LYS A 215 15.34 -1.65 6.18
C LYS A 215 16.20 -1.77 4.92
N LYS A 216 16.57 -2.98 4.53
CA LYS A 216 17.35 -3.22 3.31
C LYS A 216 16.57 -2.82 2.07
N LEU A 217 15.28 -3.19 1.99
CA LEU A 217 14.40 -2.77 0.89
C LEU A 217 14.27 -1.24 0.83
N ALA A 218 14.05 -0.59 1.97
CA ALA A 218 13.94 0.87 2.06
C ALA A 218 15.21 1.57 1.58
N ARG A 219 16.39 1.13 2.03
CA ARG A 219 17.68 1.67 1.57
C ARG A 219 17.87 1.51 0.08
N THR A 220 17.56 0.32 -0.47
CA THR A 220 17.65 0.07 -1.91
C THR A 220 16.76 1.04 -2.69
N MET A 221 15.51 1.26 -2.26
CA MET A 221 14.59 2.18 -2.93
C MET A 221 15.02 3.65 -2.80
N ILE A 222 15.55 4.06 -1.63
CA ILE A 222 16.14 5.40 -1.44
C ILE A 222 17.34 5.58 -2.38
N THR A 223 18.21 4.60 -2.45
CA THR A 223 19.38 4.63 -3.36
C THR A 223 18.96 4.76 -4.82
N ILE A 224 17.92 4.05 -5.26
CA ILE A 224 17.34 4.24 -6.61
C ILE A 224 16.89 5.69 -6.81
N GLY A 225 16.16 6.24 -5.83
CA GLY A 225 15.71 7.64 -5.88
C GLY A 225 16.88 8.62 -6.00
N GLN A 226 17.92 8.43 -5.20
CA GLN A 226 19.15 9.26 -5.25
C GLN A 226 19.84 9.20 -6.63
N HIS A 227 20.00 8.01 -7.22
CA HIS A 227 20.56 7.84 -8.55
C HIS A 227 19.74 8.53 -9.64
N LEU A 228 18.42 8.60 -9.46
CA LEU A 228 17.48 9.21 -10.40
C LEU A 228 17.08 10.65 -10.02
N HIS A 229 17.81 11.26 -9.05
CA HIS A 229 17.61 12.64 -8.59
C HIS A 229 16.17 12.94 -8.09
N LYS A 230 15.57 11.97 -7.38
CA LYS A 230 14.28 12.10 -6.72
C LYS A 230 14.45 12.07 -5.20
N ASP A 231 13.89 13.07 -4.49
CA ASP A 231 13.79 13.00 -3.02
C ASP A 231 12.94 11.80 -2.65
N THR A 232 13.58 10.80 -2.05
CA THR A 232 12.96 9.54 -1.67
C THR A 232 13.30 9.25 -0.22
N ARG A 233 12.26 9.14 0.61
CA ARG A 233 12.38 8.84 2.04
C ARG A 233 11.52 7.63 2.38
N ALA A 234 11.81 7.00 3.51
CA ALA A 234 11.05 5.83 3.94
C ALA A 234 10.67 5.91 5.42
N THR A 235 9.47 5.42 5.73
CA THR A 235 9.01 5.10 7.08
C THR A 235 9.00 3.58 7.20
N ILE A 236 9.63 3.01 8.22
CA ILE A 236 9.58 1.59 8.53
C ILE A 236 8.48 1.37 9.56
N SER A 237 7.43 0.65 9.19
CA SER A 237 6.25 0.45 10.04
C SER A 237 5.92 -1.02 10.26
N ASN A 238 5.44 -1.33 11.48
CA ASN A 238 5.11 -2.67 11.93
C ASN A 238 3.69 -3.07 11.47
N MET A 239 3.58 -4.24 10.86
CA MET A 239 2.34 -4.87 10.40
C MET A 239 2.19 -6.29 10.97
N SER A 240 2.73 -6.54 12.18
CA SER A 240 2.53 -7.83 12.88
C SER A 240 1.07 -8.02 13.28
N GLN A 241 0.32 -6.94 13.44
CA GLN A 241 -1.13 -6.91 13.59
C GLN A 241 -1.76 -5.98 12.57
N PRO A 242 -3.06 -6.10 12.26
CA PRO A 242 -3.76 -5.20 11.34
C PRO A 242 -3.67 -3.74 11.77
N LEU A 243 -3.56 -2.81 10.81
CA LEU A 243 -3.58 -1.37 11.07
C LEU A 243 -5.02 -0.88 11.27
N GLY A 244 -5.27 -0.20 12.38
CA GLY A 244 -6.62 0.12 12.82
C GLY A 244 -7.36 -1.13 13.27
N TYR A 245 -8.68 -1.08 13.24
CA TYR A 245 -9.57 -2.17 13.67
C TYR A 245 -10.34 -2.81 12.51
N ALA A 246 -10.61 -2.06 11.44
CA ALA A 246 -11.40 -2.54 10.31
C ALA A 246 -10.53 -3.26 9.27
N ILE A 247 -11.02 -4.42 8.80
CA ILE A 247 -10.46 -5.21 7.70
C ILE A 247 -11.59 -5.53 6.73
N GLY A 248 -11.57 -4.94 5.54
CA GLY A 248 -12.62 -5.05 4.53
C GLY A 248 -12.87 -3.71 3.85
N ASN A 249 -13.42 -3.70 2.63
CA ASN A 249 -13.42 -2.51 1.78
C ASN A 249 -14.19 -1.31 2.38
N SER A 250 -15.51 -1.37 2.46
CA SER A 250 -16.31 -0.26 3.01
C SER A 250 -16.07 -0.04 4.52
N LEU A 251 -15.72 -1.10 5.26
CA LEU A 251 -15.40 -0.99 6.68
C LEU A 251 -14.14 -0.15 6.89
N GLU A 252 -13.13 -0.34 6.05
CA GLU A 252 -11.90 0.45 6.09
C GLU A 252 -12.13 1.90 5.63
N VAL A 253 -13.01 2.14 4.63
CA VAL A 253 -13.40 3.50 4.24
C VAL A 253 -14.12 4.21 5.39
N LYS A 254 -15.03 3.53 6.08
CA LYS A 254 -15.71 4.09 7.28
C LYS A 254 -14.70 4.46 8.38
N GLU A 255 -13.71 3.60 8.62
CA GLU A 255 -12.66 3.86 9.61
C GLU A 255 -11.75 5.02 9.18
N ALA A 256 -11.42 5.15 7.89
CA ALA A 256 -10.71 6.31 7.35
C ALA A 256 -11.51 7.60 7.56
N ILE A 257 -12.81 7.60 7.27
CA ILE A 257 -13.71 8.73 7.53
C ILE A 257 -13.76 9.08 9.02
N ALA A 258 -13.87 8.07 9.90
CA ALA A 258 -13.85 8.26 11.34
C ALA A 258 -12.53 8.91 11.80
N THR A 259 -11.39 8.49 11.22
CA THR A 259 -10.07 9.07 11.51
C THR A 259 -10.00 10.54 11.08
N LEU A 260 -10.49 10.88 9.88
CA LEU A 260 -10.58 12.27 9.41
C LEU A 260 -11.57 13.11 10.22
N ASN A 261 -12.49 12.46 10.92
CA ASN A 261 -13.39 13.08 11.90
C ASN A 261 -12.79 13.19 13.33
N GLY A 262 -11.56 12.73 13.54
CA GLY A 262 -10.89 12.78 14.85
C GLY A 262 -11.30 11.66 15.80
N ASN A 263 -11.98 10.61 15.32
CA ASN A 263 -12.50 9.48 16.12
C ASN A 263 -11.94 8.12 15.65
N GLY A 264 -10.84 8.13 14.90
CA GLY A 264 -10.22 6.91 14.38
C GLY A 264 -9.27 6.23 15.36
N PRO A 265 -8.74 5.06 14.97
CA PRO A 265 -7.73 4.33 15.73
C PRO A 265 -6.44 5.14 15.91
N GLU A 266 -5.85 5.02 17.09
CA GLU A 266 -4.63 5.76 17.45
C GLU A 266 -3.43 5.38 16.55
N ASP A 267 -3.26 4.10 16.27
CA ASP A 267 -2.16 3.61 15.42
C ASP A 267 -2.27 4.10 13.97
N LEU A 268 -3.48 4.09 13.40
CA LEU A 268 -3.71 4.62 12.05
C LEU A 268 -3.45 6.13 12.00
N LEU A 269 -3.94 6.87 13.00
CA LEU A 269 -3.73 8.30 13.08
C LEU A 269 -2.26 8.65 13.24
N GLU A 270 -1.53 7.96 14.15
CA GLU A 270 -0.11 8.21 14.41
C GLU A 270 0.75 7.93 13.16
N LEU A 271 0.49 6.82 12.46
CA LEU A 271 1.18 6.53 11.21
C LEU A 271 0.93 7.61 10.16
N CYS A 272 -0.32 8.08 10.03
CA CYS A 272 -0.66 9.15 9.07
C CYS A 272 -0.05 10.50 9.46
N LEU A 273 0.00 10.85 10.74
CA LEU A 273 0.65 12.08 11.22
C LEU A 273 2.16 12.06 10.97
N THR A 274 2.81 10.93 11.25
CA THR A 274 4.26 10.77 11.01
C THR A 274 4.60 10.82 9.52
N ALA A 275 3.92 10.03 8.71
CA ALA A 275 4.11 10.02 7.26
C ALA A 275 3.76 11.38 6.62
N GLY A 276 2.65 11.99 7.03
CA GLY A 276 2.22 13.30 6.55
C GLY A 276 3.20 14.41 6.93
N SER A 277 3.77 14.38 8.13
CA SER A 277 4.80 15.34 8.54
C SER A 277 6.03 15.27 7.61
N THR A 278 6.47 14.06 7.29
CA THR A 278 7.56 13.86 6.32
C THR A 278 7.17 14.39 4.93
N MET A 279 5.95 14.13 4.44
CA MET A 279 5.49 14.63 3.15
C MET A 279 5.40 16.17 3.10
N LEU A 280 4.95 16.83 4.18
CA LEU A 280 4.92 18.29 4.25
C LEU A 280 6.32 18.90 4.22
N MET A 281 7.29 18.27 4.88
CA MET A 281 8.70 18.70 4.82
C MET A 281 9.30 18.50 3.42
N MET A 282 9.06 17.34 2.77
CA MET A 282 9.48 17.08 1.39
C MET A 282 8.86 18.09 0.40
N ALA A 283 7.62 18.50 0.64
CA ALA A 283 6.93 19.52 -0.15
C ALA A 283 7.31 20.97 0.22
N GLN A 284 8.24 21.17 1.16
CA GLN A 284 8.69 22.47 1.66
C GLN A 284 7.53 23.35 2.21
N LYS A 285 6.51 22.69 2.81
CA LYS A 285 5.37 23.37 3.44
C LYS A 285 5.59 23.60 4.94
N ALA A 286 6.52 22.87 5.55
CA ALA A 286 6.92 23.02 6.92
C ALA A 286 8.45 22.89 7.04
N GLU A 287 9.04 23.60 7.99
CA GLU A 287 10.48 23.57 8.24
C GLU A 287 10.85 22.53 9.33
N THR A 288 9.88 22.16 10.15
CA THR A 288 10.08 21.19 11.25
C THR A 288 8.97 20.15 11.30
N VAL A 289 9.30 18.97 11.85
CA VAL A 289 8.31 17.89 12.09
C VAL A 289 7.18 18.38 13.00
N THR A 290 7.50 19.17 14.03
CA THR A 290 6.50 19.71 14.98
C THR A 290 5.50 20.64 14.27
N GLU A 291 5.98 21.51 13.40
CA GLU A 291 5.13 22.40 12.60
C GLU A 291 4.25 21.60 11.64
N ALA A 292 4.87 20.66 10.90
CA ALA A 292 4.15 19.79 9.96
C ALA A 292 3.04 19.00 10.66
N ARG A 293 3.34 18.38 11.80
CA ARG A 293 2.39 17.62 12.60
C ARG A 293 1.20 18.50 13.04
N LYS A 294 1.49 19.70 13.54
CA LYS A 294 0.46 20.65 13.94
C LYS A 294 -0.46 21.03 12.77
N MET A 295 0.07 21.26 11.58
CA MET A 295 -0.73 21.55 10.38
C MET A 295 -1.70 20.40 10.06
N LEU A 296 -1.25 19.16 10.18
CA LEU A 296 -2.08 17.97 9.93
C LEU A 296 -3.16 17.79 11.00
N GLU A 297 -2.82 17.99 12.28
CA GLU A 297 -3.79 17.97 13.39
C GLU A 297 -4.85 19.07 13.22
N ASP A 298 -4.43 20.27 12.81
CA ASP A 298 -5.35 21.38 12.51
C ASP A 298 -6.25 21.05 11.29
N ALA A 299 -5.74 20.34 10.27
CA ALA A 299 -6.53 19.89 9.12
C ALA A 299 -7.63 18.89 9.49
N ILE A 300 -7.37 18.00 10.46
CA ILE A 300 -8.37 17.07 11.00
C ILE A 300 -9.38 17.83 11.87
N SER A 301 -8.92 18.60 12.87
CA SER A 301 -9.79 19.28 13.84
C SER A 301 -10.72 20.29 13.18
N SER A 302 -10.27 20.96 12.13
CA SER A 302 -11.08 21.88 11.30
C SER A 302 -11.97 21.19 10.27
N LYS A 303 -11.91 19.86 10.13
CA LYS A 303 -12.60 19.05 9.11
C LYS A 303 -12.14 19.31 7.66
N LYS A 304 -11.11 20.12 7.44
CA LYS A 304 -10.61 20.39 6.07
C LYS A 304 -10.21 19.11 5.35
N ALA A 305 -9.52 18.19 6.03
CA ALA A 305 -9.11 16.92 5.44
C ALA A 305 -10.32 16.05 5.01
N LEU A 306 -11.39 16.01 5.81
CA LEU A 306 -12.63 15.32 5.45
C LEU A 306 -13.27 15.93 4.21
N HIS A 307 -13.35 17.27 4.13
CA HIS A 307 -13.92 17.96 2.97
C HIS A 307 -13.06 17.79 1.71
N VAL A 308 -11.75 17.61 1.83
CA VAL A 308 -10.90 17.26 0.68
C VAL A 308 -11.23 15.85 0.16
N LEU A 309 -11.45 14.86 1.05
CA LEU A 309 -11.90 13.54 0.65
C LEU A 309 -13.27 13.59 -0.04
N GLU A 310 -14.22 14.35 0.52
CA GLU A 310 -15.55 14.58 -0.07
C GLU A 310 -15.43 15.18 -1.47
N ALA A 311 -14.62 16.25 -1.62
CA ALA A 311 -14.40 16.93 -2.89
C ALA A 311 -13.77 15.99 -3.94
N MET A 312 -12.80 15.15 -3.54
CA MET A 312 -12.19 14.15 -4.42
C MET A 312 -13.23 13.14 -4.92
N VAL A 313 -14.03 12.59 -4.02
CA VAL A 313 -15.10 11.63 -4.38
C VAL A 313 -16.07 12.26 -5.37
N LYS A 314 -16.50 13.49 -5.11
CA LYS A 314 -17.39 14.23 -5.99
C LYS A 314 -16.77 14.54 -7.36
N ALA A 315 -15.49 14.97 -7.39
CA ALA A 315 -14.78 15.27 -8.63
C ALA A 315 -14.61 14.02 -9.52
N GLN A 316 -14.49 12.86 -8.90
CA GLN A 316 -14.39 11.56 -9.58
C GLN A 316 -15.76 10.88 -9.80
N GLY A 317 -16.87 11.62 -9.70
CA GLY A 317 -18.21 11.16 -10.02
C GLY A 317 -18.89 10.30 -8.98
N GLY A 318 -18.26 10.10 -7.81
CA GLY A 318 -18.80 9.32 -6.70
C GLY A 318 -19.85 10.07 -5.90
N ASP A 319 -20.71 9.33 -5.22
CA ASP A 319 -21.67 9.90 -4.27
C ASP A 319 -20.96 10.35 -2.99
N SER A 320 -20.67 11.66 -2.90
CA SER A 320 -19.96 12.25 -1.77
C SER A 320 -20.74 12.22 -0.46
N ASP A 321 -22.03 11.96 -0.49
CA ASP A 321 -22.84 11.77 0.72
C ASP A 321 -22.35 10.60 1.57
N TYR A 322 -21.72 9.58 0.96
CA TYR A 322 -21.14 8.45 1.69
C TYR A 322 -19.96 8.87 2.57
N ILE A 323 -19.32 10.00 2.27
CA ILE A 323 -18.24 10.55 3.11
C ILE A 323 -18.82 11.30 4.31
N LEU A 324 -19.91 12.03 4.11
CA LEU A 324 -20.56 12.82 5.16
C LEU A 324 -21.46 11.96 6.05
N TYR A 325 -22.05 10.90 5.49
CA TYR A 325 -23.02 10.00 6.13
C TYR A 325 -22.60 8.54 5.92
N PRO A 326 -21.56 8.06 6.64
CA PRO A 326 -21.01 6.70 6.43
C PRO A 326 -21.99 5.56 6.72
N GLU A 327 -23.08 5.83 7.42
CA GLU A 327 -24.20 4.90 7.64
C GLU A 327 -24.93 4.52 6.35
N LYS A 328 -24.76 5.26 5.25
CA LYS A 328 -25.32 4.93 3.93
C LYS A 328 -24.64 3.73 3.26
N PHE A 329 -23.40 3.39 3.65
CA PHE A 329 -22.73 2.21 3.09
C PHE A 329 -23.56 0.95 3.31
N THR A 330 -23.62 0.11 2.30
CA THR A 330 -24.26 -1.20 2.39
C THR A 330 -23.72 -1.98 3.57
N VAL A 331 -24.61 -2.57 4.32
CA VAL A 331 -24.30 -3.36 5.52
C VAL A 331 -24.48 -4.83 5.16
N ALA A 332 -23.60 -5.70 5.65
CA ALA A 332 -23.73 -7.14 5.48
C ALA A 332 -25.03 -7.68 6.11
N GLU A 333 -25.58 -8.75 5.55
CA GLU A 333 -26.85 -9.36 6.03
C GLU A 333 -26.71 -9.94 7.43
N HIS A 334 -25.51 -10.45 7.77
CA HIS A 334 -25.22 -11.06 9.05
C HIS A 334 -24.07 -10.32 9.73
N ILE A 335 -24.33 -9.80 10.93
CA ILE A 335 -23.33 -9.15 11.78
C ILE A 335 -23.40 -9.81 13.15
N PHE A 336 -22.28 -10.35 13.60
CA PHE A 336 -22.21 -11.06 14.88
C PHE A 336 -20.78 -11.05 15.44
N ASP A 337 -20.67 -11.26 16.74
CA ASP A 337 -19.39 -11.29 17.43
C ASP A 337 -18.83 -12.71 17.54
N VAL A 338 -17.51 -12.80 17.44
CA VAL A 338 -16.72 -13.96 17.83
C VAL A 338 -16.02 -13.62 19.14
N TYR A 339 -16.20 -14.51 20.13
CA TYR A 339 -15.83 -14.25 21.50
C TYR A 339 -14.52 -14.95 21.89
N ALA A 340 -13.82 -14.36 22.87
CA ALA A 340 -12.58 -14.91 23.43
C ALA A 340 -12.80 -16.30 24.04
N PRO A 341 -12.00 -17.31 23.65
CA PRO A 341 -12.11 -18.66 24.20
C PRO A 341 -11.53 -18.78 25.61
N GLU A 342 -10.66 -17.85 25.99
CA GLU A 342 -9.98 -17.83 27.29
C GLU A 342 -9.67 -16.39 27.76
N THR A 343 -9.28 -16.26 29.02
CA THR A 343 -8.89 -14.98 29.63
C THR A 343 -7.38 -14.80 29.57
N GLY A 344 -6.91 -13.63 29.12
CA GLY A 344 -5.49 -13.29 29.05
C GLY A 344 -5.20 -11.99 28.36
N TYR A 345 -3.93 -11.70 28.13
CA TYR A 345 -3.47 -10.65 27.25
C TYR A 345 -3.31 -11.21 25.84
N ILE A 346 -3.64 -10.42 24.83
CA ILE A 346 -3.31 -10.78 23.45
C ILE A 346 -1.79 -10.69 23.28
N GLU A 347 -1.14 -11.84 23.10
CA GLU A 347 0.32 -11.94 22.96
C GLU A 347 0.75 -11.74 21.51
N ASP A 348 0.00 -12.35 20.60
CA ASP A 348 0.22 -12.21 19.17
C ASP A 348 -1.11 -12.22 18.43
N LEU A 349 -1.11 -11.61 17.23
CA LEU A 349 -2.30 -11.45 16.40
C LEU A 349 -1.92 -11.58 14.93
N GLU A 350 -2.12 -12.76 14.36
CA GLU A 350 -1.73 -13.05 12.98
C GLU A 350 -2.54 -12.24 11.96
N ALA A 351 -1.97 -11.13 11.54
CA ALA A 351 -2.61 -10.22 10.59
C ALA A 351 -2.89 -10.91 9.24
N LEU A 352 -1.97 -11.76 8.77
CA LEU A 352 -2.14 -12.53 7.53
C LEU A 352 -3.39 -13.41 7.60
N THR A 353 -3.57 -14.18 8.68
CA THR A 353 -4.72 -15.05 8.89
C THR A 353 -6.03 -14.25 8.87
N LEU A 354 -6.08 -13.11 9.58
CA LEU A 354 -7.25 -12.23 9.57
C LEU A 354 -7.54 -11.65 8.17
N GLY A 355 -6.51 -11.26 7.43
CA GLY A 355 -6.64 -10.81 6.04
C GLY A 355 -7.21 -11.89 5.12
N LEU A 356 -6.74 -13.15 5.27
CA LEU A 356 -7.26 -14.30 4.52
C LEU A 356 -8.71 -14.63 4.88
N VAL A 357 -9.10 -14.56 6.15
CA VAL A 357 -10.50 -14.74 6.56
C VAL A 357 -11.38 -13.66 5.91
N SER A 358 -10.98 -12.39 5.95
CA SER A 358 -11.73 -11.30 5.29
C SER A 358 -11.85 -11.50 3.77
N MET A 359 -10.77 -11.95 3.11
CA MET A 359 -10.77 -12.27 1.69
C MET A 359 -11.78 -13.40 1.38
N ARG A 360 -11.79 -14.48 2.15
CA ARG A 360 -12.68 -15.64 1.98
C ARG A 360 -14.14 -15.33 2.31
N LEU A 361 -14.43 -14.31 3.11
CA LEU A 361 -15.78 -13.76 3.26
C LEU A 361 -16.27 -13.06 2.00
N GLY A 362 -15.37 -12.74 1.07
CA GLY A 362 -15.64 -12.02 -0.18
C GLY A 362 -15.07 -10.62 -0.23
N GLY A 363 -14.34 -10.18 0.79
CA GLY A 363 -13.73 -8.85 0.85
C GLY A 363 -12.48 -8.69 -0.05
N GLY A 364 -11.99 -9.77 -0.66
CA GLY A 364 -10.85 -9.78 -1.56
C GLY A 364 -11.03 -10.79 -2.70
N ARG A 365 -10.00 -10.94 -3.55
CA ARG A 365 -9.99 -11.89 -4.68
C ARG A 365 -9.01 -13.03 -4.42
N GLU A 366 -9.47 -14.26 -4.55
CA GLU A 366 -8.63 -15.45 -4.67
C GLU A 366 -8.20 -15.64 -6.14
N THR A 367 -9.09 -15.29 -7.08
CA THR A 367 -8.82 -15.31 -8.53
C THR A 367 -9.12 -13.95 -9.15
N VAL A 368 -8.51 -13.66 -10.32
CA VAL A 368 -8.69 -12.39 -11.03
C VAL A 368 -10.16 -12.11 -11.41
N THR A 369 -10.95 -13.14 -11.54
CA THR A 369 -12.37 -13.06 -11.96
C THR A 369 -13.35 -12.91 -10.79
N ASP A 370 -12.88 -13.00 -9.55
CA ASP A 370 -13.77 -12.90 -8.39
C ASP A 370 -14.32 -11.48 -8.24
N GLU A 371 -15.61 -11.40 -7.95
CA GLU A 371 -16.27 -10.15 -7.57
C GLU A 371 -16.07 -9.88 -6.08
N ILE A 372 -15.76 -8.64 -5.74
CA ILE A 372 -15.59 -8.21 -4.35
C ILE A 372 -16.94 -7.82 -3.77
N ASP A 373 -17.26 -8.37 -2.61
CA ASP A 373 -18.33 -7.87 -1.75
C ASP A 373 -17.78 -6.79 -0.82
N HIS A 374 -18.13 -5.55 -1.08
CA HIS A 374 -17.61 -4.41 -0.32
C HIS A 374 -18.18 -4.30 1.10
N SER A 375 -19.26 -5.00 1.41
CA SER A 375 -19.95 -4.90 2.72
C SER A 375 -19.41 -5.87 3.79
N VAL A 376 -18.62 -6.86 3.38
CA VAL A 376 -18.11 -7.90 4.28
C VAL A 376 -16.75 -7.55 4.85
N GLY A 377 -16.38 -8.22 5.95
CA GLY A 377 -15.09 -8.07 6.59
C GLY A 377 -15.12 -8.27 8.10
N LEU A 378 -14.15 -7.71 8.78
CA LEU A 378 -13.92 -7.88 10.21
C LEU A 378 -13.73 -6.51 10.88
N ILE A 379 -14.24 -6.38 12.11
CA ILE A 379 -13.91 -5.28 13.02
C ILE A 379 -13.30 -5.89 14.28
N LEU A 380 -12.04 -5.58 14.54
CA LEU A 380 -11.34 -6.04 15.74
C LEU A 380 -11.80 -5.24 16.95
N HIS A 381 -11.84 -5.88 18.13
CA HIS A 381 -12.06 -5.24 19.42
C HIS A 381 -10.83 -5.25 20.31
N LYS A 382 -9.90 -6.14 20.04
CA LYS A 382 -8.67 -6.35 20.82
C LYS A 382 -7.45 -6.42 19.89
N LYS A 383 -6.34 -5.90 20.38
CA LYS A 383 -5.04 -5.89 19.69
C LYS A 383 -3.94 -6.40 20.63
N ILE A 384 -2.73 -6.59 20.12
CA ILE A 384 -1.59 -7.05 20.92
C ILE A 384 -1.39 -6.10 22.12
N GLY A 385 -1.26 -6.68 23.31
CA GLY A 385 -1.12 -5.99 24.59
C GLY A 385 -2.44 -5.69 25.31
N ASP A 386 -3.59 -5.87 24.65
CA ASP A 386 -4.89 -5.68 25.30
C ASP A 386 -5.26 -6.91 26.16
N TYR A 387 -5.88 -6.65 27.31
CA TYR A 387 -6.46 -7.69 28.17
C TYR A 387 -7.88 -8.04 27.70
N VAL A 388 -8.24 -9.31 27.76
CA VAL A 388 -9.56 -9.81 27.43
C VAL A 388 -9.99 -10.88 28.42
N GLU A 389 -11.27 -10.87 28.81
CA GLU A 389 -11.87 -11.93 29.58
C GLU A 389 -12.55 -12.95 28.67
N GLN A 390 -12.57 -14.23 29.08
CA GLN A 390 -13.32 -15.27 28.37
C GLN A 390 -14.76 -14.85 28.15
N GLY A 391 -15.24 -14.92 26.91
CA GLY A 391 -16.58 -14.50 26.53
C GLY A 391 -16.73 -13.02 26.17
N GLU A 392 -15.66 -12.20 26.22
CA GLU A 392 -15.68 -10.86 25.63
C GLU A 392 -15.51 -10.94 24.09
N PRO A 393 -16.07 -9.98 23.33
CA PRO A 393 -15.93 -9.95 21.89
C PRO A 393 -14.47 -9.67 21.47
N LEU A 394 -13.92 -10.51 20.57
CA LEU A 394 -12.65 -10.29 19.91
C LEU A 394 -12.82 -9.59 18.57
N VAL A 395 -13.80 -10.04 17.80
CA VAL A 395 -14.03 -9.58 16.42
C VAL A 395 -15.53 -9.56 16.14
N THR A 396 -16.02 -8.47 15.53
CA THR A 396 -17.32 -8.47 14.86
C THR A 396 -17.12 -8.87 13.42
N VAL A 397 -17.83 -9.90 12.97
CA VAL A 397 -17.82 -10.43 11.60
C VAL A 397 -18.99 -9.82 10.83
N HIS A 398 -18.71 -9.33 9.62
CA HIS A 398 -19.68 -8.89 8.63
C HIS A 398 -19.69 -9.90 7.49
N ASP A 399 -20.80 -10.64 7.32
CA ASP A 399 -20.89 -11.79 6.42
C ASP A 399 -22.17 -11.78 5.58
N ASN A 400 -22.07 -12.27 4.33
CA ASN A 400 -23.19 -12.49 3.41
C ASN A 400 -23.31 -13.98 3.03
N GLY A 401 -23.25 -14.86 4.03
CA GLY A 401 -23.52 -16.29 3.88
C GLY A 401 -22.28 -17.14 3.54
N LYS A 402 -21.08 -16.60 3.70
CA LYS A 402 -19.83 -17.36 3.53
C LYS A 402 -19.18 -17.82 4.84
N TRP A 403 -19.76 -17.46 6.00
CA TRP A 403 -19.25 -17.87 7.30
C TRP A 403 -19.45 -19.36 7.53
N THR A 404 -18.41 -20.02 8.04
CA THR A 404 -18.41 -21.46 8.37
C THR A 404 -17.73 -21.71 9.71
N GLN A 405 -17.91 -22.91 10.27
CA GLN A 405 -17.20 -23.31 11.46
C GLN A 405 -15.68 -23.34 11.26
N GLU A 406 -15.21 -23.74 10.10
CA GLU A 406 -13.78 -23.72 9.72
C GLU A 406 -13.21 -22.31 9.75
N ARG A 407 -13.93 -21.31 9.22
CA ARG A 407 -13.51 -19.90 9.27
C ARG A 407 -13.50 -19.34 10.67
N LYS A 408 -14.41 -19.81 11.53
CA LYS A 408 -14.38 -19.46 12.96
C LYS A 408 -13.11 -19.99 13.64
N GLU A 409 -12.74 -21.22 13.37
CA GLU A 409 -11.53 -21.85 13.92
C GLU A 409 -10.28 -21.15 13.39
N GLU A 410 -10.23 -20.85 12.10
CA GLU A 410 -9.16 -20.07 11.48
C GLU A 410 -9.04 -18.67 12.10
N LEU A 411 -10.15 -17.95 12.26
CA LEU A 411 -10.14 -16.62 12.88
C LEU A 411 -9.62 -16.69 14.32
N LEU A 412 -10.08 -17.65 15.11
CA LEU A 412 -9.65 -17.80 16.50
C LEU A 412 -8.18 -18.22 16.59
N SER A 413 -7.65 -18.99 15.63
CA SER A 413 -6.24 -19.36 15.60
C SER A 413 -5.29 -18.19 15.42
N ALA A 414 -5.79 -17.06 14.89
CA ALA A 414 -5.01 -15.83 14.75
C ALA A 414 -4.71 -15.12 16.08
N PHE A 415 -5.41 -15.49 17.15
CA PHE A 415 -5.26 -14.86 18.47
C PHE A 415 -4.46 -15.79 19.40
N HIS A 416 -3.32 -15.32 19.88
CA HIS A 416 -2.52 -16.00 20.89
C HIS A 416 -2.65 -15.27 22.23
N PHE A 417 -2.78 -16.03 23.31
CA PHE A 417 -3.06 -15.47 24.63
C PHE A 417 -1.91 -15.75 25.59
N SER A 418 -1.57 -14.75 26.42
CA SER A 418 -0.63 -14.88 27.54
C SER A 418 -1.31 -14.57 28.86
N LYS A 419 -0.87 -15.24 29.93
CA LYS A 419 -1.27 -14.89 31.30
C LYS A 419 -0.50 -13.70 31.86
N GLU A 420 0.67 -13.43 31.28
CA GLU A 420 1.52 -12.31 31.65
C GLU A 420 1.18 -11.09 30.77
N LYS A 421 1.37 -9.89 31.34
CA LYS A 421 1.15 -8.66 30.60
C LYS A 421 2.11 -8.59 29.38
N VAL A 422 1.54 -8.25 28.25
CA VAL A 422 2.27 -8.09 26.97
C VAL A 422 2.36 -6.61 26.62
N GLU A 423 3.53 -6.15 26.20
CA GLU A 423 3.70 -4.78 25.75
C GLU A 423 3.18 -4.60 24.30
N LYS A 424 2.63 -3.43 24.03
CA LYS A 424 2.18 -3.09 22.66
C LYS A 424 3.38 -3.00 21.73
N PRO A 425 3.28 -3.51 20.50
CA PRO A 425 4.38 -3.43 19.52
C PRO A 425 4.66 -1.97 19.14
N ILE A 426 5.92 -1.69 18.83
CA ILE A 426 6.32 -0.41 18.25
C ILE A 426 5.70 -0.31 16.85
N LEU A 427 4.98 0.78 16.59
CA LEU A 427 4.31 0.99 15.30
C LEU A 427 5.27 1.47 14.21
N ILE A 428 6.15 2.42 14.55
CA ILE A 428 7.10 3.04 13.62
C ILE A 428 8.49 2.89 14.22
N ASP A 429 9.35 2.13 13.54
CA ASP A 429 10.71 1.87 14.01
C ASP A 429 11.69 2.95 13.59
N GLU A 430 11.58 3.44 12.36
CA GLU A 430 12.57 4.37 11.81
C GLU A 430 11.98 5.21 10.66
N ILE A 431 12.46 6.44 10.53
CA ILE A 431 12.29 7.26 9.33
C ILE A 431 13.67 7.39 8.70
N MET A 432 13.80 7.01 7.43
CA MET A 432 15.06 6.98 6.68
C MET A 432 15.01 8.05 5.58
N GLU A 433 16.13 8.77 5.42
CA GLU A 433 16.33 9.85 4.42
C GLU A 433 17.46 9.52 3.45
#